data_d2864d640e18cb11ced401d5c2a49d14
#
_entry.id   d2864d640e18cb11ced401d5c2a49d14
#
_cell.length_a   1.000
_cell.length_b   1.000
_cell.length_c   1.000
_cell.angle_alpha   90.00
_cell.angle_beta   90.00
_cell.angle_gamma   90.00
#
_symmetry.space_group_name_H-M   'P 1'
#
loop_
_entity.id
_entity.type
_entity.pdbx_description
1 polymer ?
#
loop_
_entity_poly.entity_id
_entity_poly.type
_entity_poly.pdbx_seq_one_letter_code
_entity_poly.pdbx_strand_id
1 'polypeptide(L)'
;MSEPRTVRGFIVGRMPFGNTSLIVRCLSREAGRLTFMAKGATRPKSPFAGTLDLFYLADFLYQPARTGEMHTLREVKLVEAHLGLRRSYANLLAAQYFAALIETLTESGTPVE
;
A
#
# COMPACT_ATOMS: atom_id res chain seq x y z
N MET A 1 11.48 16.56 11.64
CA MET A 1 11.32 15.91 10.33
C MET A 1 11.31 14.41 10.52
N SER A 2 10.31 13.74 9.98
CA SER A 2 10.22 12.29 10.13
C SER A 2 11.14 11.58 9.16
N GLU A 3 11.76 10.50 9.62
CA GLU A 3 12.57 9.66 8.74
C GLU A 3 11.67 8.79 7.87
N PRO A 4 12.12 8.44 6.66
CA PRO A 4 11.39 7.48 5.83
C PRO A 4 11.21 6.15 6.56
N ARG A 5 10.12 5.49 6.26
CA ARG A 5 9.80 4.19 6.86
C ARG A 5 9.58 3.17 5.76
N THR A 6 9.84 1.93 6.10
CA THR A 6 9.59 0.80 5.19
C THR A 6 8.55 -0.11 5.84
N VAL A 7 7.61 -0.56 5.03
CA VAL A 7 6.59 -1.48 5.51
C VAL A 7 6.31 -2.51 4.42
N ARG A 8 6.05 -3.74 4.82
CA ARG A 8 5.62 -4.78 3.89
C ARG A 8 4.11 -4.92 3.96
N GLY A 9 3.48 -4.93 2.81
CA GLY A 9 2.04 -5.10 2.73
C GLY A 9 1.61 -5.40 1.32
N PHE A 10 0.32 -5.49 1.11
CA PHE A 10 -0.17 -5.68 -0.24
C PHE A 10 -1.23 -4.65 -0.59
N ILE A 11 -1.33 -4.39 -1.88
CA ILE A 11 -2.18 -3.32 -2.41
C ILE A 11 -3.61 -3.81 -2.49
N VAL A 12 -4.52 -3.08 -1.86
CA VAL A 12 -5.94 -3.41 -1.87
C VAL A 12 -6.77 -2.41 -2.64
N GLY A 13 -6.18 -1.30 -3.04
CA GLY A 13 -6.89 -0.32 -3.84
C GLY A 13 -5.93 0.68 -4.43
N ARG A 14 -6.30 1.22 -5.58
CA ARG A 14 -5.56 2.30 -6.21
C ARG A 14 -6.52 3.13 -7.04
N MET A 15 -6.24 4.42 -7.14
CA MET A 15 -7.05 5.30 -7.94
C MET A 15 -6.19 6.43 -8.51
N PRO A 16 -6.51 6.88 -9.73
CA PRO A 16 -5.79 8.01 -10.31
C PRO A 16 -5.99 9.27 -9.48
N PHE A 17 -4.97 10.09 -9.45
CA PHE A 17 -5.03 11.39 -8.80
C PHE A 17 -4.24 12.39 -9.64
N GLY A 18 -4.90 13.45 -10.09
CA GLY A 18 -4.27 14.37 -11.02
C GLY A 18 -3.99 13.69 -12.36
N ASN A 19 -2.98 14.16 -13.08
CA ASN A 19 -2.67 13.65 -14.41
C ASN A 19 -1.77 12.41 -14.41
N THR A 20 -0.89 12.29 -13.42
CA THR A 20 0.13 11.25 -13.47
C THR A 20 0.33 10.52 -12.14
N SER A 21 -0.41 10.87 -11.10
CA SER A 21 -0.23 10.26 -9.79
C SER A 21 -1.27 9.19 -9.50
N LEU A 22 -0.96 8.33 -8.55
CA LEU A 22 -1.90 7.34 -8.05
C LEU A 22 -1.98 7.46 -6.53
N ILE A 23 -3.18 7.27 -6.01
CA ILE A 23 -3.36 7.05 -4.58
C ILE A 23 -3.46 5.55 -4.38
N VAL A 24 -2.59 5.00 -3.55
CA VAL A 24 -2.48 3.57 -3.34
C VAL A 24 -2.85 3.27 -1.90
N ARG A 25 -3.75 2.32 -1.71
CA ARG A 25 -4.10 1.84 -0.38
C ARG A 25 -3.49 0.48 -0.15
N CYS A 26 -2.84 0.34 0.98
CA CYS A 26 -2.07 -0.83 1.33
C CYS A 26 -2.52 -1.36 2.68
N LEU A 27 -2.53 -2.67 2.83
CA LEU A 27 -2.73 -3.32 4.12
C LEU A 27 -1.42 -3.91 4.57
N SER A 28 -0.99 -3.50 5.75
CA SER A 28 0.24 -3.95 6.36
C SER A 28 -0.07 -4.58 7.71
N ARG A 29 0.62 -5.67 8.01
CA ARG A 29 0.45 -6.31 9.31
C ARG A 29 0.97 -5.43 10.44
N GLU A 30 2.07 -4.73 10.20
CA GLU A 30 2.70 -3.90 11.22
C GLU A 30 1.97 -2.59 11.44
N ALA A 31 1.51 -1.96 10.36
CA ALA A 31 1.01 -0.60 10.41
C ALA A 31 -0.48 -0.47 10.09
N GLY A 32 -1.15 -1.58 9.81
CA GLY A 32 -2.56 -1.56 9.46
C GLY A 32 -2.79 -1.00 8.06
N ARG A 33 -3.81 -0.17 7.93
CA ARG A 33 -4.16 0.43 6.66
C ARG A 33 -3.33 1.70 6.44
N LEU A 34 -2.67 1.77 5.28
CA LEU A 34 -1.88 2.92 4.90
C LEU A 34 -2.33 3.44 3.55
N THR A 35 -2.24 4.75 3.37
CA THR A 35 -2.57 5.40 2.11
C THR A 35 -1.35 6.17 1.64
N PHE A 36 -0.94 5.91 0.39
CA PHE A 36 0.24 6.53 -0.20
C PHE A 36 -0.11 7.35 -1.43
N MET A 37 0.57 8.46 -1.60
CA MET A 37 0.56 9.22 -2.85
C MET A 37 1.80 8.83 -3.64
N ALA A 38 1.60 8.22 -4.80
CA ALA A 38 2.68 7.84 -5.70
C ALA A 38 2.74 8.84 -6.83
N LYS A 39 3.57 9.86 -6.69
CA LYS A 39 3.66 10.94 -7.66
C LYS A 39 4.30 10.47 -8.95
N GLY A 40 3.69 10.82 -10.07
CA GLY A 40 4.20 10.46 -11.38
C GLY A 40 4.10 8.98 -11.70
N ALA A 41 3.31 8.23 -10.96
CA ALA A 41 3.27 6.78 -11.08
C ALA A 41 2.79 6.28 -12.44
N THR A 42 1.97 7.05 -13.13
CA THR A 42 1.45 6.65 -14.44
C THR A 42 2.32 7.06 -15.61
N ARG A 43 3.43 7.73 -15.34
CA ARG A 43 4.36 8.11 -16.41
C ARG A 43 5.10 6.87 -16.92
N PRO A 44 5.43 6.82 -18.23
CA PRO A 44 6.09 5.64 -18.80
C PRO A 44 7.39 5.23 -18.13
N LYS A 45 8.15 6.20 -17.61
CA LYS A 45 9.42 5.91 -16.95
C LYS A 45 9.35 6.09 -15.44
N SER A 46 8.17 5.87 -14.88
CA SER A 46 7.98 6.00 -13.44
C SER A 46 8.82 4.97 -12.68
N PRO A 47 9.41 5.37 -11.54
CA PRO A 47 10.08 4.40 -10.66
C PRO A 47 9.12 3.37 -10.09
N PHE A 48 7.81 3.60 -10.20
CA PHE A 48 6.80 2.68 -9.71
C PHE A 48 6.24 1.78 -10.80
N ALA A 49 6.77 1.86 -12.02
CA ALA A 49 6.21 1.09 -13.14
C ALA A 49 6.21 -0.41 -12.84
N GLY A 50 5.06 -1.04 -13.02
CA GLY A 50 4.93 -2.47 -12.82
C GLY A 50 4.89 -2.93 -11.36
N THR A 51 4.86 -2.01 -10.40
CA THR A 51 4.89 -2.39 -8.99
C THR A 51 3.63 -2.06 -8.21
N LEU A 52 2.73 -1.29 -8.81
CA LEU A 52 1.54 -0.82 -8.09
C LEU A 52 0.27 -1.41 -8.69
N ASP A 53 0.11 -2.71 -8.56
CA ASP A 53 -1.11 -3.36 -9.02
C ASP A 53 -1.81 -4.05 -7.85
N LEU A 54 -3.09 -4.31 -8.02
CA LEU A 54 -3.89 -4.91 -6.97
C LEU A 54 -3.31 -6.25 -6.54
N PHE A 55 -3.30 -6.46 -5.24
CA PHE A 55 -2.84 -7.69 -4.60
C PHE A 55 -1.37 -8.01 -4.79
N TYR A 56 -0.58 -7.05 -5.26
CA TYR A 56 0.87 -7.21 -5.26
C TYR A 56 1.37 -7.06 -3.83
N LEU A 57 2.25 -7.97 -3.45
CA LEU A 57 2.93 -7.90 -2.16
C LEU A 57 4.26 -7.19 -2.39
N ALA A 58 4.53 -6.17 -1.61
CA ALA A 58 5.72 -5.35 -1.82
C ALA A 58 6.19 -4.72 -0.52
N ASP A 59 7.43 -4.26 -0.55
CA ASP A 59 7.97 -3.41 0.50
C ASP A 59 7.87 -1.97 0.04
N PHE A 60 7.25 -1.14 0.85
CA PHE A 60 7.00 0.26 0.52
C PHE A 60 7.88 1.15 1.39
N LEU A 61 8.70 1.95 0.73
CA LEU A 61 9.47 3.00 1.40
C LEU A 61 8.69 4.30 1.24
N TYR A 62 8.31 4.90 2.34
CA TYR A 62 7.48 6.09 2.30
C TYR A 62 7.92 7.13 3.30
N GLN A 63 7.59 8.38 3.01
CA GLN A 63 7.80 9.50 3.91
C GLN A 63 6.49 9.74 4.66
N PRO A 64 6.46 9.59 5.98
CA PRO A 64 5.24 9.81 6.73
C PRO A 64 4.72 11.23 6.56
N ALA A 65 3.40 11.37 6.51
CA ALA A 65 2.77 12.67 6.46
C ALA A 65 2.98 13.39 7.79
N ARG A 66 3.17 14.70 7.71
CA ARG A 66 3.28 15.52 8.94
C ARG A 66 1.92 15.62 9.61
N THR A 67 0.88 15.73 8.81
CA THR A 67 -0.50 15.75 9.28
C THR A 67 -1.33 14.93 8.30
N GLY A 68 -2.39 14.32 8.81
CA GLY A 68 -3.28 13.52 7.97
C GLY A 68 -2.74 12.12 7.73
N GLU A 69 -3.38 11.43 6.80
CA GLU A 69 -3.11 10.01 6.57
C GLU A 69 -2.48 9.71 5.22
N MET A 70 -2.25 10.71 4.38
CA MET A 70 -1.69 10.52 3.04
C MET A 70 -0.18 10.67 3.09
N HIS A 71 0.52 9.55 3.09
CA HIS A 71 1.98 9.53 3.10
C HIS A 71 2.52 9.63 1.68
N THR A 72 3.76 10.04 1.53
CA THR A 72 4.39 10.13 0.22
C THR A 72 5.20 8.87 -0.06
N LEU A 73 4.80 8.12 -1.09
CA LEU A 73 5.52 6.92 -1.49
C LEU A 73 6.81 7.32 -2.21
N ARG A 74 7.92 6.70 -1.80
CA ARG A 74 9.24 7.00 -2.35
C ARG A 74 9.76 5.89 -3.25
N GLU A 75 9.66 4.65 -2.78
CA GLU A 75 10.13 3.50 -3.52
C GLU A 75 9.24 2.30 -3.22
N VAL A 76 9.16 1.39 -4.18
CA VAL A 76 8.46 0.13 -4.01
C VAL A 76 9.36 -0.99 -4.48
N LYS A 77 9.56 -1.99 -3.64
CA LYS A 77 10.28 -3.19 -4.01
C LYS A 77 9.29 -4.34 -4.06
N LEU A 78 9.01 -4.82 -5.26
CA LEU A 78 8.05 -5.90 -5.44
C LEU A 78 8.58 -7.19 -4.84
N VAL A 79 7.77 -7.82 -4.01
CA VAL A 79 8.13 -9.08 -3.38
C VAL A 79 7.53 -10.24 -4.15
N GLU A 80 6.27 -10.12 -4.54
CA GLU A 80 5.55 -11.20 -5.18
C GLU A 80 4.48 -10.65 -6.10
N ALA A 81 4.53 -11.05 -7.37
CA ALA A 81 3.62 -10.57 -8.39
C ALA A 81 2.92 -11.68 -9.17
N HIS A 82 3.17 -12.95 -8.86
CA HIS A 82 2.57 -14.05 -9.60
C HIS A 82 1.09 -14.18 -9.29
N LEU A 83 0.27 -13.78 -10.24
CA LEU A 83 -1.17 -13.70 -10.02
C LEU A 83 -1.82 -15.05 -9.72
N GLY A 84 -1.36 -16.13 -10.33
CA GLY A 84 -1.94 -17.45 -10.11
C GLY A 84 -1.80 -17.96 -8.69
N LEU A 85 -0.56 -18.05 -8.22
CA LEU A 85 -0.28 -18.45 -6.85
C LEU A 85 -0.74 -17.38 -5.88
N ARG A 86 -0.55 -16.15 -6.28
CA ARG A 86 -0.85 -15.03 -5.45
C ARG A 86 -2.32 -14.86 -5.14
N ARG A 87 -3.20 -15.20 -6.06
CA ARG A 87 -4.62 -15.01 -5.84
C ARG A 87 -5.09 -15.81 -4.61
N SER A 88 -4.68 -17.06 -4.50
CA SER A 88 -5.02 -17.87 -3.33
C SER A 88 -4.39 -17.33 -2.07
N TYR A 89 -3.12 -16.94 -2.14
CA TYR A 89 -2.41 -16.38 -1.00
C TYR A 89 -3.01 -15.05 -0.58
N ALA A 90 -3.30 -14.19 -1.54
CA ALA A 90 -3.89 -12.89 -1.26
C ALA A 90 -5.30 -13.03 -0.67
N ASN A 91 -6.07 -13.99 -1.15
CA ASN A 91 -7.40 -14.22 -0.59
C ASN A 91 -7.33 -14.67 0.85
N LEU A 92 -6.36 -15.50 1.18
CA LEU A 92 -6.16 -15.96 2.55
C LEU A 92 -5.76 -14.80 3.46
N LEU A 93 -4.80 -14.01 3.01
CA LEU A 93 -4.35 -12.84 3.77
C LEU A 93 -5.47 -11.80 3.88
N ALA A 94 -6.21 -11.60 2.80
CA ALA A 94 -7.31 -10.64 2.81
C ALA A 94 -8.39 -11.04 3.82
N ALA A 95 -8.65 -12.34 3.96
CA ALA A 95 -9.63 -12.80 4.93
C ALA A 95 -9.18 -12.45 6.36
N GLN A 96 -7.89 -12.61 6.63
CA GLN A 96 -7.34 -12.26 7.94
C GLN A 96 -7.39 -10.76 8.18
N TYR A 97 -6.96 -9.99 7.18
CA TYR A 97 -6.96 -8.54 7.30
C TYR A 97 -8.36 -7.96 7.31
N PHE A 98 -9.29 -8.61 6.63
CA PHE A 98 -10.66 -8.14 6.58
C PHE A 98 -11.31 -8.15 7.97
N ALA A 99 -11.09 -9.21 8.72
CA ALA A 99 -11.60 -9.28 10.07
C ALA A 99 -11.01 -8.18 10.95
N ALA A 100 -9.70 -7.96 10.82
CA ALA A 100 -9.02 -6.90 11.55
C ALA A 100 -9.46 -5.51 11.09
N LEU A 101 -9.75 -5.36 9.80
CA LEU A 101 -10.19 -4.09 9.24
C LEU A 101 -11.55 -3.67 9.78
N ILE A 102 -12.44 -4.62 9.99
CA ILE A 102 -13.74 -4.31 10.59
C ILE A 102 -13.55 -3.69 11.97
N GLU A 103 -12.61 -4.18 12.72
CA GLU A 103 -12.28 -3.61 14.02
C GLU A 103 -11.68 -2.22 13.88
N THR A 104 -10.81 -2.02 12.89
CA THR A 104 -10.15 -0.73 12.71
C THR A 104 -11.03 0.33 12.07
N LEU A 105 -12.19 -0.04 11.54
CA LEU A 105 -13.14 0.96 11.04
C LEU A 105 -13.63 1.87 12.17
N THR A 106 -13.59 1.37 13.39
CA THR A 106 -13.96 2.18 14.55
C THR A 106 -12.77 2.93 15.14
N GLU A 107 -11.55 2.52 14.80
CA GLU A 107 -10.32 3.14 15.30
C GLU A 107 -9.34 3.29 14.15
N SER A 108 -9.57 4.32 13.34
CA SER A 108 -8.74 4.57 12.18
C SER A 108 -7.29 4.81 12.59
N GLY A 109 -6.37 4.19 11.88
CA GLY A 109 -4.95 4.35 12.14
C GLY A 109 -4.37 3.38 13.15
N THR A 110 -5.19 2.52 13.73
CA THR A 110 -4.70 1.50 14.66
C THR A 110 -4.02 0.38 13.87
N PRO A 111 -2.81 -0.04 14.27
CA PRO A 111 -2.14 -1.14 13.59
C PRO A 111 -2.94 -2.44 13.67
N VAL A 112 -2.84 -3.24 12.62
CA VAL A 112 -3.50 -4.53 12.54
C VAL A 112 -2.49 -5.60 12.97
N GLU A 113 -2.85 -6.35 13.96
CA GLU A 113 -2.01 -7.43 14.46
C GLU A 113 -2.71 -8.76 14.39
#